data_7c9068ac4f661d7f7db784af85fccbd9
#
_entry.id   7c9068ac4f661d7f7db784af85fccbd9
#
_cell.length_a   1.000
_cell.length_b   1.000
_cell.length_c   1.000
_cell.angle_alpha   90.00
_cell.angle_beta   90.00
_cell.angle_gamma   90.00
#
_symmetry.space_group_name_H-M   'P 1'
#
loop_
_entity.id
_entity.type
_entity.pdbx_description
1 polymer ?
#
loop_
_entity_poly.entity_id
_entity_poly.type
_entity_poly.pdbx_seq_one_letter_code
_entity_poly.pdbx_strand_id
1 'polypeptide(L)'
;MSAQLAIYEELTEKVAQRMEVYGEKDVYRLLELLKEKQRETIILLHDGQNRQSELQKQLEQLQKGILFQVTPEAEQLKEFLYRKYGDGVLGTELLEQMQGEKKEEVLGRIPYLPYSIVVGHRIYEKILAEPKPEEWQNVSWMIPVVDQTYLEHGQFDAGDGVMFAGKETAYFLEKEQLEKEIHRTEEVLDLEHKKQEQLREQQKVLTADTDGVQEYVTNYFENYAGWLEEQQERKKKEHR
;
A
#
# COMPACT_ATOMS: atom_id res chain seq x y z
N MET A 1 -34.00 -16.46 37.01
CA MET A 1 -32.99 -15.86 37.92
C MET A 1 -31.60 -16.51 37.76
N SER A 2 -31.46 -17.82 37.73
CA SER A 2 -30.16 -18.48 37.56
C SER A 2 -29.47 -18.24 36.19
N ALA A 3 -30.24 -18.20 35.09
CA ALA A 3 -29.68 -18.05 33.75
C ALA A 3 -29.05 -16.67 33.48
N GLN A 4 -29.69 -15.58 33.90
CA GLN A 4 -29.16 -14.23 33.72
C GLN A 4 -27.92 -13.96 34.59
N LEU A 5 -27.90 -14.53 35.80
CA LEU A 5 -26.73 -14.43 36.67
C LEU A 5 -25.54 -15.19 36.09
N ALA A 6 -25.76 -16.38 35.55
CA ALA A 6 -24.72 -17.17 34.92
C ALA A 6 -24.11 -16.45 33.68
N ILE A 7 -24.95 -15.81 32.84
CA ILE A 7 -24.48 -15.01 31.69
C ILE A 7 -23.63 -13.83 32.19
N TYR A 8 -24.09 -13.14 33.23
CA TYR A 8 -23.34 -12.02 33.81
C TYR A 8 -21.97 -12.44 34.35
N GLU A 9 -21.95 -13.54 35.14
CA GLU A 9 -20.71 -14.07 35.70
C GLU A 9 -19.73 -14.47 34.57
N GLU A 10 -20.22 -15.15 33.54
CA GLU A 10 -19.42 -15.56 32.38
C GLU A 10 -18.85 -14.34 31.63
N LEU A 11 -19.66 -13.30 31.37
CA LEU A 11 -19.20 -12.09 30.70
C LEU A 11 -18.21 -11.29 31.57
N THR A 12 -18.44 -11.22 32.87
CA THR A 12 -17.52 -10.57 33.81
C THR A 12 -16.15 -11.24 33.80
N GLU A 13 -16.12 -12.57 33.80
CA GLU A 13 -14.88 -13.34 33.74
C GLU A 13 -14.16 -13.14 32.43
N LYS A 14 -14.88 -13.18 31.29
CA LYS A 14 -14.31 -12.90 29.95
C LYS A 14 -13.74 -11.50 29.86
N VAL A 15 -14.43 -10.49 30.40
CA VAL A 15 -13.94 -9.11 30.40
C VAL A 15 -12.71 -8.98 31.30
N ALA A 16 -12.71 -9.59 32.48
CA ALA A 16 -11.54 -9.59 33.37
C ALA A 16 -10.30 -10.23 32.70
N GLN A 17 -10.47 -11.35 32.02
CA GLN A 17 -9.39 -11.95 31.23
C GLN A 17 -8.86 -11.03 30.13
N ARG A 18 -9.75 -10.30 29.44
CA ARG A 18 -9.34 -9.32 28.42
C ARG A 18 -8.60 -8.13 29.05
N MET A 19 -9.07 -7.64 30.18
CA MET A 19 -8.38 -6.58 30.93
C MET A 19 -6.96 -6.98 31.29
N GLU A 20 -6.75 -8.24 31.70
CA GLU A 20 -5.42 -8.78 31.98
C GLU A 20 -4.57 -8.88 30.71
N VAL A 21 -5.11 -9.41 29.60
CA VAL A 21 -4.41 -9.57 28.32
C VAL A 21 -3.96 -8.23 27.75
N TYR A 22 -4.81 -7.21 27.84
CA TYR A 22 -4.53 -5.86 27.31
C TYR A 22 -3.86 -4.93 28.32
N GLY A 23 -3.69 -5.37 29.57
CA GLY A 23 -3.03 -4.62 30.64
C GLY A 23 -3.85 -3.44 31.16
N GLU A 24 -5.16 -3.43 30.90
CA GLU A 24 -6.08 -2.36 31.33
C GLU A 24 -6.79 -2.71 32.64
N LYS A 25 -7.03 -1.67 33.45
CA LYS A 25 -7.73 -1.82 34.74
C LYS A 25 -9.13 -1.23 34.75
N ASP A 26 -9.46 -0.51 33.70
CA ASP A 26 -10.73 0.16 33.51
C ASP A 26 -11.42 -0.36 32.25
N VAL A 27 -12.68 -0.76 32.36
CA VAL A 27 -13.42 -1.37 31.26
C VAL A 27 -13.69 -0.40 30.12
N TYR A 28 -13.88 0.89 30.42
CA TYR A 28 -14.10 1.90 29.36
C TYR A 28 -12.83 2.18 28.59
N ARG A 29 -11.68 2.24 29.30
CA ARG A 29 -10.37 2.35 28.65
C ARG A 29 -10.04 1.11 27.81
N LEU A 30 -10.38 -0.07 28.29
CA LEU A 30 -10.24 -1.30 27.50
C LEU A 30 -11.06 -1.21 26.22
N LEU A 31 -12.30 -0.74 26.28
CA LEU A 31 -13.17 -0.60 25.12
C LEU A 31 -12.61 0.44 24.10
N GLU A 32 -12.11 1.56 24.59
CA GLU A 32 -11.45 2.56 23.74
C GLU A 32 -10.20 1.99 23.06
N LEU A 33 -9.34 1.32 23.82
CA LEU A 33 -8.14 0.66 23.28
C LEU A 33 -8.47 -0.39 22.21
N LEU A 34 -9.49 -1.22 22.44
CA LEU A 34 -9.92 -2.22 21.47
C LEU A 34 -10.44 -1.58 20.18
N LYS A 35 -11.24 -0.51 20.27
CA LYS A 35 -11.72 0.25 19.13
C LYS A 35 -10.59 0.93 18.36
N GLU A 36 -9.58 1.44 19.05
CA GLU A 36 -8.40 2.02 18.41
C GLU A 36 -7.60 0.97 17.65
N LYS A 37 -7.26 -0.15 18.30
CA LYS A 37 -6.57 -1.29 17.65
C LYS A 37 -7.35 -1.85 16.44
N GLN A 38 -8.67 -1.88 16.53
CA GLN A 38 -9.53 -2.32 15.44
C GLN A 38 -9.43 -1.37 14.22
N ARG A 39 -9.44 -0.04 14.46
CA ARG A 39 -9.25 0.97 13.41
C ARG A 39 -7.87 0.85 12.76
N GLU A 40 -6.82 0.74 13.57
CA GLU A 40 -5.45 0.56 13.07
C GLU A 40 -5.34 -0.71 12.21
N THR A 41 -5.92 -1.82 12.65
CA THR A 41 -5.91 -3.07 11.88
C THR A 41 -6.66 -2.94 10.55
N ILE A 42 -7.79 -2.21 10.51
CA ILE A 42 -8.53 -1.94 9.28
C ILE A 42 -7.68 -1.11 8.29
N ILE A 43 -6.98 -0.10 8.78
CA ILE A 43 -6.08 0.73 7.94
C ILE A 43 -4.97 -0.15 7.36
N LEU A 44 -4.30 -0.96 8.19
CA LEU A 44 -3.24 -1.86 7.74
C LEU A 44 -3.74 -2.90 6.72
N LEU A 45 -4.96 -3.39 6.87
CA LEU A 45 -5.59 -4.30 5.91
C LEU A 45 -5.84 -3.63 4.56
N HIS A 46 -6.35 -2.41 4.58
CA HIS A 46 -6.59 -1.64 3.37
C HIS A 46 -5.28 -1.32 2.63
N ASP A 47 -4.27 -0.85 3.34
CA ASP A 47 -2.95 -0.53 2.77
C ASP A 47 -2.28 -1.77 2.19
N GLY A 48 -2.37 -2.90 2.89
CA GLY A 48 -1.85 -4.15 2.39
C GLY A 48 -2.60 -4.68 1.15
N GLN A 49 -3.92 -4.50 1.06
CA GLN A 49 -4.68 -4.84 -0.16
C GLN A 49 -4.25 -4.02 -1.37
N ASN A 50 -4.02 -2.72 -1.18
CA ASN A 50 -3.50 -1.85 -2.22
C ASN A 50 -2.13 -2.33 -2.69
N ARG A 51 -1.22 -2.61 -1.74
CA ARG A 51 0.11 -3.13 -2.04
C ARG A 51 0.09 -4.48 -2.76
N GLN A 52 -0.77 -5.40 -2.36
CA GLN A 52 -0.97 -6.67 -3.07
C GLN A 52 -1.41 -6.44 -4.52
N SER A 53 -2.37 -5.53 -4.74
CA SER A 53 -2.86 -5.19 -6.07
C SER A 53 -1.76 -4.60 -6.97
N GLU A 54 -0.89 -3.77 -6.41
CA GLU A 54 0.25 -3.20 -7.12
C GLU A 54 1.29 -4.27 -7.48
N LEU A 55 1.67 -5.11 -6.51
CA LEU A 55 2.61 -6.22 -6.74
C LEU A 55 2.09 -7.23 -7.77
N GLN A 56 0.78 -7.53 -7.74
CA GLN A 56 0.16 -8.42 -8.70
C GLN A 56 0.23 -7.85 -10.12
N LYS A 57 -0.08 -6.56 -10.29
CA LYS A 57 0.07 -5.87 -11.59
C LYS A 57 1.52 -5.88 -12.08
N GLN A 58 2.45 -5.64 -11.15
CA GLN A 58 3.87 -5.68 -11.44
C GLN A 58 4.30 -7.05 -11.93
N LEU A 59 3.90 -8.10 -11.23
CA LEU A 59 4.20 -9.48 -11.59
C LEU A 59 3.64 -9.84 -12.99
N GLU A 60 2.39 -9.50 -13.26
CA GLU A 60 1.77 -9.72 -14.57
C GLU A 60 2.51 -9.02 -15.71
N GLN A 61 3.02 -7.83 -15.48
CA GLN A 61 3.78 -7.07 -16.45
C GLN A 61 5.16 -7.69 -16.69
N LEU A 62 5.87 -8.04 -15.62
CA LEU A 62 7.15 -8.74 -15.71
C LEU A 62 7.02 -10.08 -16.47
N GLN A 63 5.98 -10.87 -16.17
CA GLN A 63 5.69 -12.13 -16.87
C GLN A 63 5.39 -11.94 -18.36
N LYS A 64 4.82 -10.79 -18.75
CA LYS A 64 4.60 -10.42 -20.16
C LYS A 64 5.85 -9.80 -20.81
N GLY A 65 6.96 -9.67 -20.09
CA GLY A 65 8.15 -8.98 -20.56
C GLY A 65 7.98 -7.46 -20.67
N ILE A 66 6.98 -6.88 -20.00
CA ILE A 66 6.76 -5.43 -19.96
C ILE A 66 7.64 -4.87 -18.84
N LEU A 67 8.72 -4.21 -19.23
CA LEU A 67 9.73 -3.70 -18.30
C LEU A 67 9.47 -2.25 -17.87
N PHE A 68 8.52 -1.58 -18.51
CA PHE A 68 8.22 -0.18 -18.30
C PHE A 68 6.76 0.01 -17.91
N GLN A 69 6.52 0.84 -16.91
CA GLN A 69 5.16 1.21 -16.56
C GLN A 69 5.10 2.71 -16.19
N VAL A 70 3.94 3.33 -16.47
CA VAL A 70 3.67 4.67 -15.96
C VAL A 70 3.36 4.53 -14.48
N THR A 71 4.26 5.01 -13.65
CA THR A 71 4.16 4.91 -12.18
C THR A 71 4.05 6.29 -11.56
N PRO A 72 3.54 6.41 -10.34
CA PRO A 72 3.61 7.65 -9.58
C PRO A 72 5.04 8.19 -9.44
N GLU A 73 6.04 7.30 -9.46
CA GLU A 73 7.47 7.65 -9.43
C GLU A 73 7.90 8.38 -10.70
N ALA A 74 7.33 8.03 -11.88
CA ALA A 74 7.60 8.77 -13.12
C ALA A 74 7.09 10.22 -13.05
N GLU A 75 5.92 10.43 -12.44
CA GLU A 75 5.40 11.78 -12.21
C GLU A 75 6.27 12.56 -11.21
N GLN A 76 6.69 11.92 -10.11
CA GLN A 76 7.59 12.53 -9.13
C GLN A 76 8.95 12.90 -9.75
N LEU A 77 9.51 12.02 -10.57
CA LEU A 77 10.77 12.27 -11.26
C LEU A 77 10.60 13.41 -12.31
N LYS A 78 9.48 13.44 -13.05
CA LYS A 78 9.14 14.57 -13.95
C LYS A 78 9.09 15.89 -13.18
N GLU A 79 8.37 15.92 -12.04
CA GLU A 79 8.30 17.13 -11.22
C GLU A 79 9.67 17.56 -10.68
N PHE A 80 10.51 16.59 -10.29
CA PHE A 80 11.88 16.86 -9.88
C PHE A 80 12.70 17.49 -11.02
N LEU A 81 12.65 16.91 -12.23
CA LEU A 81 13.35 17.43 -13.40
C LEU A 81 12.85 18.82 -13.77
N TYR A 82 11.53 19.04 -13.76
CA TYR A 82 10.96 20.34 -14.02
C TYR A 82 11.40 21.39 -13.00
N ARG A 83 11.39 21.07 -11.71
CA ARG A 83 11.84 22.00 -10.65
C ARG A 83 13.33 22.33 -10.76
N LYS A 84 14.15 21.35 -11.09
CA LYS A 84 15.61 21.52 -11.12
C LYS A 84 16.11 22.15 -12.43
N TYR A 85 15.52 21.76 -13.54
CA TYR A 85 16.01 22.11 -14.88
C TYR A 85 15.03 22.96 -15.70
N GLY A 86 13.79 23.10 -15.26
CA GLY A 86 12.73 23.83 -15.96
C GLY A 86 12.11 23.07 -17.14
N ASP A 87 12.32 21.74 -17.21
CA ASP A 87 11.90 20.92 -18.35
C ASP A 87 11.60 19.47 -17.92
N GLY A 88 10.72 18.80 -18.63
CA GLY A 88 10.31 17.43 -18.43
C GLY A 88 8.83 17.21 -18.72
N VAL A 89 8.53 16.36 -19.70
CA VAL A 89 7.18 16.03 -20.15
C VAL A 89 7.04 14.51 -20.15
N LEU A 90 5.92 13.97 -19.67
CA LEU A 90 5.67 12.53 -19.79
C LEU A 90 5.47 12.16 -21.27
N GLY A 91 6.00 11.00 -21.66
CA GLY A 91 5.82 10.50 -23.02
C GLY A 91 4.36 10.30 -23.40
N THR A 92 3.48 9.98 -22.43
CA THR A 92 2.02 9.96 -22.62
C THR A 92 1.45 11.32 -22.98
N GLU A 93 1.83 12.38 -22.27
CA GLU A 93 1.39 13.76 -22.54
C GLU A 93 1.84 14.21 -23.95
N LEU A 94 3.07 13.83 -24.33
CA LEU A 94 3.57 14.14 -25.65
C LEU A 94 2.80 13.38 -26.76
N LEU A 95 2.51 12.09 -26.53
CA LEU A 95 1.74 11.26 -27.46
C LEU A 95 0.29 11.73 -27.64
N GLU A 96 -0.32 12.31 -26.61
CA GLU A 96 -1.66 12.91 -26.71
C GLU A 96 -1.70 14.12 -27.63
N GLN A 97 -0.61 14.85 -27.75
CA GLN A 97 -0.48 16.03 -28.63
C GLN A 97 -0.16 15.64 -30.10
N MET A 98 0.22 14.37 -30.36
CA MET A 98 0.55 13.91 -31.70
C MET A 98 -0.69 13.42 -32.47
N GLN A 99 -0.71 13.70 -33.78
CA GLN A 99 -1.73 13.16 -34.68
C GLN A 99 -1.44 11.69 -35.06
N GLY A 100 -2.49 10.92 -35.42
CA GLY A 100 -2.50 9.46 -35.51
C GLY A 100 -1.31 8.83 -36.23
N GLU A 101 -1.03 9.21 -37.49
CA GLU A 101 0.07 8.61 -38.28
C GLU A 101 1.45 8.87 -37.64
N LYS A 102 1.68 10.10 -37.16
CA LYS A 102 2.93 10.45 -36.48
C LYS A 102 3.09 9.70 -35.17
N LYS A 103 1.98 9.47 -34.46
CA LYS A 103 1.97 8.71 -33.22
C LYS A 103 2.39 7.26 -33.44
N GLU A 104 1.84 6.59 -34.46
CA GLU A 104 2.18 5.22 -34.82
C GLU A 104 3.64 5.09 -35.26
N GLU A 105 4.13 6.02 -36.07
CA GLU A 105 5.53 6.07 -36.50
C GLU A 105 6.48 6.18 -35.32
N VAL A 106 6.20 7.12 -34.38
CA VAL A 106 7.04 7.32 -33.19
C VAL A 106 6.99 6.13 -32.26
N LEU A 107 5.81 5.53 -32.02
CA LEU A 107 5.68 4.32 -31.21
C LEU A 107 6.35 3.11 -31.84
N GLY A 108 6.34 2.99 -33.16
CA GLY A 108 7.07 1.96 -33.87
C GLY A 108 8.60 2.03 -33.70
N ARG A 109 9.13 3.26 -33.54
CA ARG A 109 10.56 3.49 -33.30
C ARG A 109 10.93 3.44 -31.82
N ILE A 110 10.07 3.98 -30.95
CA ILE A 110 10.31 4.13 -29.51
C ILE A 110 9.11 3.56 -28.75
N PRO A 111 8.97 2.24 -28.67
CA PRO A 111 7.81 1.60 -28.04
C PRO A 111 7.71 1.85 -26.54
N TYR A 112 8.80 2.25 -25.89
CA TYR A 112 8.83 2.64 -24.47
C TYR A 112 8.53 4.13 -24.22
N LEU A 113 8.24 4.93 -25.25
CA LEU A 113 7.93 6.35 -25.09
C LEU A 113 6.77 6.63 -24.12
N PRO A 114 5.68 5.84 -24.08
CA PRO A 114 4.60 6.06 -23.12
C PRO A 114 5.05 6.02 -21.64
N TYR A 115 6.16 5.35 -21.38
CA TYR A 115 6.70 5.13 -20.03
C TYR A 115 7.88 6.04 -19.72
N SER A 116 8.19 6.97 -20.61
CA SER A 116 9.37 7.82 -20.54
C SER A 116 9.05 9.24 -20.08
N ILE A 117 10.12 9.91 -19.63
CA ILE A 117 10.13 11.37 -19.49
C ILE A 117 10.96 11.93 -20.64
N VAL A 118 10.40 12.87 -21.38
CA VAL A 118 11.07 13.54 -22.48
C VAL A 118 11.59 14.89 -22.01
N VAL A 119 12.84 15.17 -22.30
CA VAL A 119 13.50 16.45 -22.00
C VAL A 119 14.16 17.03 -23.26
N GLY A 120 14.26 18.34 -23.35
CA GLY A 120 14.97 18.99 -24.46
C GLY A 120 16.47 18.64 -24.44
N HIS A 121 17.10 18.59 -25.64
CA HIS A 121 18.49 18.19 -25.84
C HIS A 121 19.49 18.84 -24.87
N ARG A 122 19.39 20.15 -24.70
CA ARG A 122 20.28 20.91 -23.81
C ARG A 122 20.18 20.45 -22.35
N ILE A 123 18.99 20.08 -21.91
CA ILE A 123 18.75 19.59 -20.55
C ILE A 123 19.25 18.14 -20.43
N TYR A 124 19.02 17.35 -21.45
CA TYR A 124 19.52 15.97 -21.53
C TYR A 124 21.03 15.91 -21.36
N GLU A 125 21.78 16.73 -22.12
CA GLU A 125 23.23 16.82 -22.00
C GLU A 125 23.70 17.30 -20.60
N LYS A 126 22.96 18.24 -20.02
CA LYS A 126 23.26 18.72 -18.67
C LYS A 126 23.07 17.62 -17.62
N ILE A 127 21.99 16.82 -17.74
CA ILE A 127 21.75 15.68 -16.84
C ILE A 127 22.85 14.62 -16.99
N LEU A 128 23.33 14.38 -18.22
CA LEU A 128 24.46 13.45 -18.47
C LEU A 128 25.76 13.89 -17.81
N ALA A 129 26.02 15.20 -17.80
CA ALA A 129 27.24 15.78 -17.26
C ALA A 129 27.26 15.90 -15.72
N GLU A 130 26.10 15.90 -15.09
CA GLU A 130 25.97 16.04 -13.64
C GLU A 130 25.97 14.69 -12.92
N PRO A 131 26.44 14.63 -11.64
CA PRO A 131 26.23 13.47 -10.81
C PRO A 131 24.74 13.15 -10.68
N LYS A 132 24.37 11.86 -10.80
CA LYS A 132 22.97 11.44 -10.66
C LYS A 132 22.46 11.76 -9.25
N PRO A 133 21.38 12.54 -9.12
CA PRO A 133 20.83 12.90 -7.82
C PRO A 133 20.22 11.68 -7.12
N GLU A 134 20.00 11.79 -5.82
CA GLU A 134 19.43 10.71 -5.01
C GLU A 134 18.02 10.32 -5.48
N GLU A 135 17.23 11.30 -5.87
CA GLU A 135 15.89 11.08 -6.44
C GLU A 135 15.91 10.19 -7.67
N TRP A 136 16.97 10.26 -8.47
CA TRP A 136 17.18 9.42 -9.62
C TRP A 136 17.44 7.95 -9.27
N GLN A 137 18.07 7.71 -8.12
CA GLN A 137 18.44 6.38 -7.66
C GLN A 137 17.31 5.69 -6.87
N ASN A 138 16.37 6.47 -6.34
CA ASN A 138 15.29 5.99 -5.47
C ASN A 138 14.05 5.53 -6.21
N VAL A 139 14.08 5.47 -7.55
CA VAL A 139 12.98 4.91 -8.36
C VAL A 139 13.03 3.38 -8.34
N SER A 140 11.90 2.75 -8.07
CA SER A 140 11.77 1.29 -8.02
C SER A 140 11.78 0.67 -9.42
N TRP A 141 11.33 1.44 -10.42
CA TRP A 141 11.23 1.04 -11.82
C TRP A 141 12.24 1.75 -12.70
N MET A 142 12.55 1.11 -13.82
CA MET A 142 13.37 1.72 -14.85
C MET A 142 12.54 2.75 -15.63
N ILE A 143 12.86 4.04 -15.46
CA ILE A 143 12.19 5.12 -16.16
C ILE A 143 13.12 5.65 -17.24
N PRO A 144 12.77 5.49 -18.53
CA PRO A 144 13.56 6.06 -19.62
C PRO A 144 13.45 7.59 -19.59
N VAL A 145 14.56 8.28 -19.69
CA VAL A 145 14.62 9.72 -19.94
C VAL A 145 15.17 9.92 -21.34
N VAL A 146 14.35 10.50 -22.20
CA VAL A 146 14.56 10.58 -23.64
C VAL A 146 14.85 12.01 -24.06
N ASP A 147 15.88 12.18 -24.87
CA ASP A 147 16.15 13.46 -25.53
C ASP A 147 15.08 13.77 -26.59
N GLN A 148 14.51 14.96 -26.57
CA GLN A 148 13.49 15.37 -27.52
C GLN A 148 13.98 15.32 -28.98
N THR A 149 15.24 15.63 -29.25
CA THR A 149 15.80 15.54 -30.60
C THR A 149 15.82 14.11 -31.13
N TYR A 150 15.87 13.13 -30.23
CA TYR A 150 15.74 11.72 -30.55
C TYR A 150 14.36 11.39 -31.15
N LEU A 151 13.32 12.06 -30.76
CA LEU A 151 11.98 11.90 -31.34
C LEU A 151 11.86 12.48 -32.74
N GLU A 152 12.64 13.53 -33.03
CA GLU A 152 12.51 14.33 -34.26
C GLU A 152 13.30 13.78 -35.45
N HIS A 153 14.48 13.24 -35.20
CA HIS A 153 15.47 12.97 -36.28
C HIS A 153 15.59 11.51 -36.72
N GLY A 154 15.04 10.57 -36.00
CA GLY A 154 14.84 9.18 -36.49
C GLY A 154 16.09 8.31 -36.78
N GLN A 155 17.30 8.84 -36.63
CA GLN A 155 18.55 8.10 -36.80
C GLN A 155 19.34 8.09 -35.50
N PHE A 156 19.55 6.91 -34.93
CA PHE A 156 20.35 6.75 -33.72
C PHE A 156 21.18 5.48 -33.78
N ASP A 157 22.43 5.61 -33.43
CA ASP A 157 23.21 4.51 -32.93
C ASP A 157 22.62 4.04 -31.58
N ALA A 158 22.48 2.75 -31.40
CA ALA A 158 21.84 2.19 -30.23
C ALA A 158 22.55 2.68 -28.95
N GLY A 159 21.85 3.53 -28.19
CA GLY A 159 22.34 4.09 -26.93
C GLY A 159 22.41 5.60 -26.85
N ASP A 160 22.39 6.34 -27.97
CA ASP A 160 22.42 7.78 -27.99
C ASP A 160 21.01 8.35 -27.81
N GLY A 161 20.82 9.27 -26.88
CA GLY A 161 19.56 9.99 -26.66
C GLY A 161 18.58 9.37 -25.68
N VAL A 162 18.93 8.25 -25.01
CA VAL A 162 18.12 7.66 -23.95
C VAL A 162 19.00 7.28 -22.77
N MET A 163 18.63 7.75 -21.59
CA MET A 163 19.19 7.33 -20.33
C MET A 163 18.11 6.73 -19.43
N PHE A 164 18.48 5.94 -18.45
CA PHE A 164 17.55 5.31 -17.54
C PHE A 164 17.77 5.79 -16.11
N ALA A 165 16.69 6.22 -15.45
CA ALA A 165 16.66 6.44 -14.02
C ALA A 165 16.27 5.14 -13.32
N GLY A 166 16.76 4.95 -12.11
CA GLY A 166 16.49 3.78 -11.27
C GLY A 166 17.73 3.02 -10.88
N LYS A 167 17.56 2.13 -9.92
CA LYS A 167 18.63 1.23 -9.47
C LYS A 167 18.92 0.21 -10.53
N GLU A 168 20.18 0.13 -10.96
CA GLU A 168 20.76 -0.95 -11.81
C GLU A 168 19.89 -1.40 -12.98
N THR A 169 19.92 -0.64 -14.05
CA THR A 169 19.24 -0.92 -15.33
C THR A 169 19.68 -2.22 -16.03
N ALA A 170 20.79 -2.80 -15.60
CA ALA A 170 21.31 -4.05 -16.16
C ALA A 170 20.38 -5.26 -15.94
N TYR A 171 19.53 -5.23 -14.92
CA TYR A 171 18.64 -6.36 -14.57
C TYR A 171 17.66 -6.76 -15.67
N PHE A 172 17.29 -5.86 -16.54
CA PHE A 172 16.21 -6.09 -17.51
C PHE A 172 16.70 -6.50 -18.92
N LEU A 173 18.00 -6.49 -19.14
CA LEU A 173 18.58 -6.84 -20.44
C LEU A 173 18.89 -8.34 -20.57
N GLU A 174 18.97 -9.06 -19.46
CA GLU A 174 19.27 -10.47 -19.43
C GLU A 174 18.07 -11.28 -18.93
N LYS A 175 17.71 -12.34 -19.68
CA LYS A 175 16.58 -13.23 -19.34
C LYS A 175 16.68 -13.79 -17.92
N GLU A 176 17.89 -14.16 -17.49
CA GLU A 176 18.14 -14.68 -16.15
C GLU A 176 17.84 -13.65 -15.03
N GLN A 177 18.08 -12.39 -15.30
CA GLN A 177 17.80 -11.29 -14.37
C GLN A 177 16.29 -11.04 -14.25
N LEU A 178 15.57 -11.09 -15.37
CA LEU A 178 14.11 -10.98 -15.37
C LEU A 178 13.47 -12.13 -14.57
N GLU A 179 13.93 -13.36 -14.76
CA GLU A 179 13.46 -14.53 -14.01
C GLU A 179 13.71 -14.36 -12.49
N LYS A 180 14.85 -13.83 -12.10
CA LYS A 180 15.15 -13.52 -10.69
C LYS A 180 14.22 -12.45 -10.12
N GLU A 181 13.92 -11.41 -10.89
CA GLU A 181 13.01 -10.35 -10.42
C GLU A 181 11.56 -10.82 -10.33
N ILE A 182 11.10 -11.65 -11.27
CA ILE A 182 9.81 -12.33 -11.18
C ILE A 182 9.73 -13.13 -9.88
N HIS A 183 10.71 -13.98 -9.63
CA HIS A 183 10.74 -14.82 -8.42
C HIS A 183 10.75 -13.99 -7.14
N ARG A 184 11.55 -12.93 -7.11
CA ARG A 184 11.59 -12.01 -5.97
C ARG A 184 10.24 -11.32 -5.74
N THR A 185 9.55 -10.91 -6.81
CA THR A 185 8.23 -10.27 -6.72
C THR A 185 7.19 -11.26 -6.21
N GLU A 186 7.25 -12.53 -6.64
CA GLU A 186 6.40 -13.62 -6.13
C GLU A 186 6.63 -13.86 -4.63
N GLU A 187 7.88 -13.90 -4.17
CA GLU A 187 8.20 -14.04 -2.75
C GLU A 187 7.65 -12.90 -1.90
N VAL A 188 7.79 -11.65 -2.38
CA VAL A 188 7.24 -10.46 -1.69
C VAL A 188 5.72 -10.52 -1.64
N LEU A 189 5.07 -10.94 -2.72
CA LEU A 189 3.62 -11.09 -2.79
C LEU A 189 3.13 -12.16 -1.80
N ASP A 190 3.81 -13.30 -1.71
CA ASP A 190 3.52 -14.36 -0.75
C ASP A 190 3.66 -13.91 0.71
N LEU A 191 4.68 -13.12 1.00
CA LEU A 191 4.87 -12.54 2.34
C LEU A 191 3.73 -11.57 2.69
N GLU A 192 3.32 -10.73 1.74
CA GLU A 192 2.20 -9.81 1.95
C GLU A 192 0.87 -10.55 2.12
N HIS A 193 0.63 -11.66 1.39
CA HIS A 193 -0.53 -12.53 1.60
C HIS A 193 -0.58 -13.09 3.02
N LYS A 194 0.52 -13.65 3.52
CA LYS A 194 0.62 -14.20 4.87
C LYS A 194 0.36 -13.13 5.94
N LYS A 195 0.91 -11.93 5.73
CA LYS A 195 0.67 -10.79 6.62
C LYS A 195 -0.81 -10.38 6.63
N GLN A 196 -1.46 -10.36 5.48
CA GLN A 196 -2.89 -10.05 5.37
C GLN A 196 -3.76 -11.10 6.07
N GLU A 197 -3.42 -12.38 5.98
CA GLU A 197 -4.12 -13.44 6.71
C GLU A 197 -4.00 -13.26 8.23
N GLN A 198 -2.80 -12.97 8.73
CA GLN A 198 -2.57 -12.70 10.15
C GLN A 198 -3.38 -11.48 10.64
N LEU A 199 -3.41 -10.39 9.86
CA LEU A 199 -4.20 -9.20 10.19
C LEU A 199 -5.70 -9.47 10.18
N ARG A 200 -6.21 -10.30 9.27
CA ARG A 200 -7.62 -10.72 9.24
C ARG A 200 -8.00 -11.54 10.47
N GLU A 201 -7.14 -12.47 10.90
CA GLU A 201 -7.39 -13.22 12.12
C GLU A 201 -7.34 -12.30 13.35
N GLN A 202 -6.38 -11.39 13.41
CA GLN A 202 -6.32 -10.38 14.46
C GLN A 202 -7.58 -9.50 14.48
N GLN A 203 -8.08 -9.07 13.32
CA GLN A 203 -9.32 -8.30 13.22
C GLN A 203 -10.52 -9.06 13.76
N LYS A 204 -10.63 -10.37 13.46
CA LYS A 204 -11.73 -11.21 14.00
C LYS A 204 -11.69 -11.25 15.52
N VAL A 205 -10.51 -11.47 16.10
CA VAL A 205 -10.34 -11.50 17.56
C VAL A 205 -10.70 -10.15 18.17
N LEU A 206 -10.15 -9.04 17.61
CA LEU A 206 -10.44 -7.69 18.10
C LEU A 206 -11.93 -7.34 17.98
N THR A 207 -12.61 -7.79 16.92
CA THR A 207 -14.05 -7.58 16.75
C THR A 207 -14.83 -8.32 17.83
N ALA A 208 -14.54 -9.60 18.03
CA ALA A 208 -15.21 -10.41 19.06
C ALA A 208 -14.95 -9.84 20.48
N ASP A 209 -13.74 -9.38 20.75
CA ASP A 209 -13.39 -8.77 22.04
C ASP A 209 -14.10 -7.42 22.22
N THR A 210 -14.13 -6.58 21.18
CA THR A 210 -14.82 -5.29 21.24
C THR A 210 -16.32 -5.47 21.47
N ASP A 211 -16.95 -6.37 20.72
CA ASP A 211 -18.38 -6.66 20.84
C ASP A 211 -18.72 -7.19 22.21
N GLY A 212 -17.93 -8.13 22.74
CA GLY A 212 -18.14 -8.70 24.07
C GLY A 212 -17.97 -7.67 25.21
N VAL A 213 -16.95 -6.80 25.11
CA VAL A 213 -16.76 -5.72 26.10
C VAL A 213 -17.84 -4.64 25.95
N GLN A 214 -18.24 -4.29 24.73
CA GLN A 214 -19.33 -3.34 24.48
C GLN A 214 -20.67 -3.85 25.03
N GLU A 215 -20.98 -5.13 24.81
CA GLU A 215 -22.17 -5.78 25.36
C GLU A 215 -22.17 -5.73 26.89
N TYR A 216 -21.03 -6.06 27.51
CA TYR A 216 -20.88 -6.01 28.95
C TYR A 216 -21.08 -4.58 29.50
N VAL A 217 -20.44 -3.59 28.90
CA VAL A 217 -20.59 -2.17 29.32
C VAL A 217 -22.04 -1.72 29.21
N THR A 218 -22.69 -1.99 28.09
CA THR A 218 -24.03 -1.47 27.80
C THR A 218 -25.12 -2.14 28.67
N ASN A 219 -25.05 -3.47 28.82
CA ASN A 219 -26.16 -4.23 29.37
C ASN A 219 -25.98 -4.59 30.85
N TYR A 220 -24.74 -4.67 31.34
CA TYR A 220 -24.45 -5.23 32.64
C TYR A 220 -23.69 -4.28 33.58
N PHE A 221 -22.67 -3.59 33.10
CA PHE A 221 -21.81 -2.79 33.97
C PHE A 221 -22.50 -1.59 34.56
N GLU A 222 -23.27 -0.84 33.78
CA GLU A 222 -23.98 0.35 34.25
C GLU A 222 -25.26 0.02 35.07
N ASN A 223 -25.89 -1.10 34.77
CA ASN A 223 -27.16 -1.49 35.40
C ASN A 223 -27.00 -2.52 36.55
N TYR A 224 -25.81 -3.06 36.72
CA TYR A 224 -25.60 -4.19 37.65
C TYR A 224 -25.80 -3.84 39.11
N ALA A 225 -25.36 -2.67 39.56
CA ALA A 225 -25.54 -2.25 40.97
C ALA A 225 -27.03 -2.15 41.33
N GLY A 226 -27.84 -1.53 40.46
CA GLY A 226 -29.28 -1.43 40.62
C GLY A 226 -29.95 -2.81 40.56
N TRP A 227 -29.54 -3.68 39.64
CA TRP A 227 -30.07 -5.03 39.54
C TRP A 227 -29.72 -5.90 40.76
N LEU A 228 -28.49 -5.79 41.30
CA LEU A 228 -28.07 -6.48 42.53
C LEU A 228 -28.86 -6.03 43.74
N GLU A 229 -29.13 -4.75 43.88
CA GLU A 229 -29.98 -4.20 44.95
C GLU A 229 -31.40 -4.73 44.84
N GLU A 230 -32.01 -4.72 43.65
CA GLU A 230 -33.32 -5.31 43.42
C GLU A 230 -33.39 -6.78 43.76
N GLN A 231 -32.37 -7.58 43.41
CA GLN A 231 -32.34 -9.02 43.76
C GLN A 231 -32.19 -9.26 45.25
N GLN A 232 -31.40 -8.44 45.93
CA GLN A 232 -31.25 -8.54 47.37
C GLN A 232 -32.57 -8.13 48.09
N GLU A 233 -33.27 -7.12 47.61
CA GLU A 233 -34.56 -6.77 48.15
C GLU A 233 -35.64 -7.83 47.90
N ARG A 234 -35.66 -8.47 46.71
CA ARG A 234 -36.58 -9.57 46.43
C ARG A 234 -36.35 -10.76 47.36
N LYS A 235 -35.07 -11.17 47.55
CA LYS A 235 -34.72 -12.21 48.50
C LYS A 235 -35.13 -11.88 49.92
N LYS A 236 -35.00 -10.64 50.36
CA LYS A 236 -35.46 -10.20 51.68
C LYS A 236 -36.97 -10.25 51.83
N LYS A 237 -37.73 -10.04 50.73
CA LYS A 237 -39.22 -10.10 50.72
C LYS A 237 -39.73 -11.56 50.68
N GLU A 238 -38.97 -12.47 50.03
CA GLU A 238 -39.31 -13.92 49.95
C GLU A 238 -39.04 -14.67 51.26
N HIS A 239 -38.19 -14.12 52.14
CA HIS A 239 -37.88 -14.69 53.46
C HIS A 239 -38.63 -14.04 54.62
N ARG A 240 -39.60 -13.16 54.35
CA ARG A 240 -40.57 -12.62 55.30
C ARG A 240 -41.95 -13.20 55.07
#